data_13e511ecc13f64d3cfa92e0846bb51b8
#
_entry.id   13e511ecc13f64d3cfa92e0846bb51b8
#
_cell.length_a   1.000
_cell.length_b   1.000
_cell.length_c   1.000
_cell.angle_alpha   90.00
_cell.angle_beta   90.00
_cell.angle_gamma   90.00
#
_symmetry.space_group_name_H-M   'P 1'
#
loop_
_entity.id
_entity.type
_entity.pdbx_description
1 polymer ?
#
loop_
_entity_poly.entity_id
_entity_poly.type
_entity_poly.pdbx_seq_one_letter_code
_entity_poly.pdbx_strand_id
1 'polypeptide(L)'
;MNIEYRDTKDFQEKELEELFLSVEWSSGHYPEKLVVAMKNSGSVFSAWVDGELIGLISTMDDGVMNAYVHYLLIKPPYQAKGIGRQLIAIMKDYYSSYLRIILIAYDKEICFYENCGFEKGKDKTPMFITSLWT
;
A
#
# COMPACT_ATOMS: atom_id res chain seq x y z
N MET A 1 -5.71 -21.39 4.26
CA MET A 1 -5.04 -20.25 4.89
C MET A 1 -6.09 -19.21 5.19
N ASN A 2 -6.17 -18.77 6.43
CA ASN A 2 -7.18 -17.82 6.86
C ASN A 2 -6.57 -16.41 6.98
N ILE A 3 -7.03 -15.50 6.15
CA ILE A 3 -6.51 -14.14 6.09
C ILE A 3 -7.49 -13.20 6.76
N GLU A 4 -7.01 -12.45 7.75
CA GLU A 4 -7.78 -11.40 8.40
C GLU A 4 -7.40 -10.06 7.82
N TYR A 5 -8.39 -9.26 7.43
CA TYR A 5 -8.18 -7.89 6.96
C TYR A 5 -8.58 -6.91 8.05
N ARG A 6 -7.72 -5.89 8.27
CA ARG A 6 -7.95 -4.87 9.31
C ARG A 6 -7.78 -3.48 8.73
N ASP A 7 -8.44 -2.51 9.37
CA ASP A 7 -8.33 -1.09 9.00
C ASP A 7 -7.57 -0.27 10.05
N THR A 8 -6.72 -0.91 10.82
CA THR A 8 -5.91 -0.24 11.84
C THR A 8 -4.83 0.64 11.23
N LYS A 9 -4.49 1.73 11.93
CA LYS A 9 -3.32 2.56 11.63
C LYS A 9 -2.22 2.37 12.68
N ASP A 10 -2.43 1.49 13.64
CA ASP A 10 -1.49 1.24 14.73
C ASP A 10 -0.72 -0.05 14.47
N PHE A 11 0.59 0.10 14.32
CA PHE A 11 1.51 -1.01 14.07
C PHE A 11 2.70 -0.91 15.00
N GLN A 12 3.33 -2.04 15.29
CA GLN A 12 4.60 -2.08 15.98
C GLN A 12 5.73 -1.85 14.98
N GLU A 13 6.82 -1.24 15.44
CA GLU A 13 7.99 -0.98 14.60
C GLU A 13 8.47 -2.26 13.93
N LYS A 14 8.57 -3.34 14.69
CA LYS A 14 9.07 -4.62 14.18
C LYS A 14 8.18 -5.20 13.08
N GLU A 15 6.86 -5.06 13.20
CA GLU A 15 5.92 -5.52 12.18
C GLU A 15 6.17 -4.83 10.84
N LEU A 16 6.32 -3.52 10.86
CA LEU A 16 6.56 -2.75 9.64
C LEU A 16 7.96 -2.99 9.09
N GLU A 17 8.96 -3.06 9.95
CA GLU A 17 10.33 -3.37 9.53
C GLU A 17 10.39 -4.71 8.80
N GLU A 18 9.85 -5.76 9.39
CA GLU A 18 9.86 -7.09 8.79
C GLU A 18 9.11 -7.13 7.46
N LEU A 19 7.94 -6.48 7.40
CA LEU A 19 7.16 -6.45 6.15
C LEU A 19 7.92 -5.73 5.04
N PHE A 20 8.38 -4.51 5.30
CA PHE A 20 9.03 -3.70 4.27
C PHE A 20 10.35 -4.29 3.81
N LEU A 21 11.16 -4.80 4.73
CA LEU A 21 12.43 -5.43 4.37
C LEU A 21 12.23 -6.78 3.68
N SER A 22 11.10 -7.44 3.87
CA SER A 22 10.80 -8.70 3.18
C SER A 22 10.72 -8.53 1.65
N VAL A 23 10.38 -7.33 1.19
CA VAL A 23 10.35 -6.99 -0.24
C VAL A 23 11.51 -6.08 -0.63
N GLU A 24 12.50 -5.96 0.24
CA GLU A 24 13.72 -5.17 0.02
C GLU A 24 13.45 -3.68 -0.21
N TRP A 25 12.41 -3.15 0.42
CA TRP A 25 12.11 -1.71 0.36
C TRP A 25 12.85 -0.96 1.47
N SER A 26 13.63 0.03 1.06
CA SER A 26 14.50 0.79 1.95
C SER A 26 13.75 1.59 3.03
N SER A 27 12.46 1.87 2.83
CA SER A 27 11.63 2.47 3.88
C SER A 27 11.64 1.62 5.16
N GLY A 28 11.86 0.31 5.05
CA GLY A 28 11.95 -0.59 6.19
C GLY A 28 13.13 -0.31 7.12
N HIS A 29 14.12 0.47 6.68
CA HIS A 29 15.22 0.90 7.53
C HIS A 29 14.83 2.05 8.46
N TYR A 30 13.61 2.56 8.35
CA TYR A 30 13.09 3.66 9.15
C TYR A 30 11.80 3.25 9.88
N PRO A 31 11.82 2.17 10.69
CA PRO A 31 10.57 1.64 11.27
C PRO A 31 9.87 2.63 12.19
N GLU A 32 10.63 3.46 12.91
CA GLU A 32 10.04 4.49 13.77
C GLU A 32 9.25 5.50 12.96
N LYS A 33 9.78 5.91 11.80
CA LYS A 33 9.09 6.83 10.90
C LYS A 33 7.88 6.18 10.25
N LEU A 34 7.99 4.90 9.89
CA LEU A 34 6.86 4.17 9.31
C LEU A 34 5.67 4.09 10.27
N VAL A 35 5.92 3.88 11.56
CA VAL A 35 4.84 3.85 12.56
C VAL A 35 4.07 5.17 12.55
N VAL A 36 4.78 6.29 12.56
CA VAL A 36 4.17 7.62 12.51
C VAL A 36 3.46 7.86 11.17
N ALA A 37 4.11 7.46 10.07
CA ALA A 37 3.54 7.62 8.74
C ALA A 37 2.21 6.88 8.59
N MET A 38 2.11 5.67 9.14
CA MET A 38 0.85 4.90 9.11
C MET A 38 -0.24 5.61 9.90
N LYS A 39 0.08 6.14 11.08
CA LYS A 39 -0.89 6.89 11.88
C LYS A 39 -1.39 8.13 11.18
N ASN A 40 -0.56 8.77 10.37
CA ASN A 40 -0.89 9.99 9.67
C ASN A 40 -1.48 9.76 8.28
N SER A 41 -1.54 8.51 7.81
CA SER A 41 -2.13 8.18 6.52
C SER A 41 -3.63 8.42 6.52
N GLY A 42 -4.20 8.68 5.35
CA GLY A 42 -5.66 8.82 5.20
C GLY A 42 -6.38 7.51 5.47
N SER A 43 -5.79 6.40 5.00
CA SER A 43 -6.28 5.06 5.29
C SER A 43 -5.13 4.06 5.24
N VAL A 44 -5.25 3.00 6.03
CA VAL A 44 -4.36 1.83 5.96
C VAL A 44 -5.24 0.60 6.09
N PHE A 45 -5.17 -0.29 5.10
CA PHE A 45 -5.81 -1.60 5.18
C PHE A 45 -4.71 -2.65 5.17
N SER A 46 -4.84 -3.66 6.00
CA SER A 46 -3.78 -4.65 6.20
C SER A 46 -4.30 -6.06 6.23
N ALA A 47 -3.42 -7.00 5.89
CA ALA A 47 -3.71 -8.42 5.84
C ALA A 47 -2.85 -9.13 6.87
N TRP A 48 -3.46 -10.06 7.59
CA TRP A 48 -2.85 -10.75 8.72
C TRP A 48 -3.12 -12.26 8.64
N VAL A 49 -2.14 -13.05 9.00
CA VAL A 49 -2.26 -14.50 9.12
C VAL A 49 -1.72 -14.91 10.50
N ASP A 50 -2.58 -15.53 11.32
CA ASP A 50 -2.22 -15.96 12.68
C ASP A 50 -1.55 -14.86 13.50
N GLY A 51 -2.07 -13.63 13.40
CA GLY A 51 -1.55 -12.48 14.14
C GLY A 51 -0.29 -11.85 13.55
N GLU A 52 0.20 -12.34 12.41
CA GLU A 52 1.36 -11.78 11.73
C GLU A 52 0.89 -10.84 10.59
N LEU A 53 1.46 -9.64 10.54
CA LEU A 53 1.23 -8.71 9.44
C LEU A 53 1.93 -9.23 8.19
N ILE A 54 1.16 -9.53 7.13
CA ILE A 54 1.72 -10.09 5.90
C ILE A 54 1.54 -9.18 4.69
N GLY A 55 0.81 -8.09 4.82
CA GLY A 55 0.66 -7.12 3.73
C GLY A 55 -0.13 -5.91 4.16
N LEU A 56 0.01 -4.82 3.43
CA LEU A 56 -0.80 -3.62 3.65
C LEU A 56 -0.88 -2.76 2.39
N ILE A 57 -1.88 -1.89 2.39
CA ILE A 57 -2.00 -0.78 1.46
C ILE A 57 -2.20 0.49 2.27
N SER A 58 -1.37 1.51 2.03
CA SER A 58 -1.51 2.80 2.71
C SER A 58 -1.76 3.90 1.69
N THR A 59 -2.61 4.84 2.05
CA THR A 59 -3.08 5.88 1.14
C THR A 59 -3.10 7.22 1.85
N MET A 60 -2.63 8.25 1.18
CA MET A 60 -2.76 9.64 1.62
C MET A 60 -3.91 10.27 0.86
N ASP A 61 -4.70 11.14 1.50
CA ASP A 61 -5.83 11.76 0.83
C ASP A 61 -6.07 13.18 1.34
N ASP A 62 -6.85 13.94 0.57
CA ASP A 62 -7.23 15.29 0.96
C ASP A 62 -8.60 15.33 1.69
N GLY A 63 -9.18 14.19 1.94
CA GLY A 63 -10.46 14.09 2.65
C GLY A 63 -11.69 14.23 1.76
N VAL A 64 -11.56 14.56 0.48
CA VAL A 64 -12.70 14.90 -0.36
C VAL A 64 -12.60 14.48 -1.82
N MET A 65 -11.46 14.62 -2.47
CA MET A 65 -11.35 14.47 -3.93
C MET A 65 -10.26 13.54 -4.41
N ASN A 66 -9.10 13.54 -3.75
CA ASN A 66 -7.90 12.89 -4.25
C ASN A 66 -7.33 11.93 -3.23
N ALA A 67 -6.95 10.76 -3.69
CA ALA A 67 -6.25 9.77 -2.87
C ALA A 67 -5.00 9.30 -3.61
N TYR A 68 -3.87 9.20 -2.91
CA TYR A 68 -2.61 8.70 -3.43
C TYR A 68 -2.22 7.44 -2.69
N VAL A 69 -2.21 6.31 -3.40
CA VAL A 69 -1.74 5.04 -2.83
C VAL A 69 -0.22 5.07 -2.81
N HIS A 70 0.35 5.12 -1.60
CA HIS A 70 1.78 5.25 -1.45
C HIS A 70 2.48 3.89 -1.35
N TYR A 71 1.97 3.00 -0.51
CA TYR A 71 2.53 1.67 -0.36
C TYR A 71 1.47 0.60 -0.62
N LEU A 72 1.84 -0.41 -1.37
CA LEU A 72 1.11 -1.67 -1.46
C LEU A 72 2.18 -2.76 -1.52
N LEU A 73 2.23 -3.59 -0.47
CA LEU A 73 3.23 -4.65 -0.42
C LEU A 73 2.69 -5.86 0.33
N ILE A 74 3.16 -7.02 -0.11
CA ILE A 74 2.78 -8.33 0.45
C ILE A 74 4.07 -9.10 0.68
N LYS A 75 4.23 -9.75 1.83
CA LYS A 75 5.39 -10.63 2.07
C LYS A 75 5.48 -11.70 0.99
N PRO A 76 6.68 -12.01 0.48
CA PRO A 76 6.86 -12.95 -0.62
C PRO A 76 6.12 -14.28 -0.49
N PRO A 77 6.11 -14.98 0.67
CA PRO A 77 5.38 -16.25 0.77
C PRO A 77 3.87 -16.15 0.54
N TYR A 78 3.32 -14.95 0.63
CA TYR A 78 1.88 -14.71 0.50
C TYR A 78 1.50 -14.02 -0.81
N GLN A 79 2.48 -13.79 -1.69
CA GLN A 79 2.22 -13.19 -3.00
C GLN A 79 1.52 -14.17 -3.94
N ALA A 80 0.88 -13.65 -5.00
CA ALA A 80 0.15 -14.41 -6.02
C ALA A 80 -1.01 -15.24 -5.45
N LYS A 81 -1.63 -14.77 -4.37
CA LYS A 81 -2.76 -15.44 -3.72
C LYS A 81 -4.01 -14.55 -3.66
N GLY A 82 -4.00 -13.42 -4.39
CA GLY A 82 -5.15 -12.51 -4.45
C GLY A 82 -5.24 -11.50 -3.31
N ILE A 83 -4.25 -11.46 -2.41
CA ILE A 83 -4.28 -10.56 -1.24
C ILE A 83 -4.14 -9.10 -1.67
N GLY A 84 -3.21 -8.80 -2.59
CA GLY A 84 -3.03 -7.45 -3.10
C GLY A 84 -4.28 -6.94 -3.81
N ARG A 85 -4.90 -7.79 -4.62
CA ARG A 85 -6.16 -7.46 -5.29
C ARG A 85 -7.27 -7.16 -4.29
N GLN A 86 -7.35 -7.93 -3.20
CA GLN A 86 -8.36 -7.72 -2.17
C GLN A 86 -8.12 -6.41 -1.43
N LEU A 87 -6.88 -6.10 -1.09
CA LEU A 87 -6.53 -4.83 -0.44
C LEU A 87 -6.91 -3.64 -1.34
N ILE A 88 -6.65 -3.74 -2.64
CA ILE A 88 -7.05 -2.71 -3.60
C ILE A 88 -8.57 -2.58 -3.63
N ALA A 89 -9.30 -3.69 -3.62
CA ALA A 89 -10.77 -3.66 -3.63
C ALA A 89 -11.33 -2.94 -2.40
N ILE A 90 -10.78 -3.23 -1.23
CA ILE A 90 -11.18 -2.56 0.02
C ILE A 90 -10.88 -1.05 -0.06
N MET A 91 -9.71 -0.69 -0.53
CA MET A 91 -9.30 0.71 -0.68
C MET A 91 -10.21 1.44 -1.67
N LYS A 92 -10.51 0.85 -2.82
CA LYS A 92 -11.39 1.45 -3.84
C LYS A 92 -12.79 1.69 -3.28
N ASP A 93 -13.32 0.76 -2.51
CA ASP A 93 -14.61 0.91 -1.88
C ASP A 93 -14.61 2.09 -0.89
N TYR A 94 -13.56 2.19 -0.09
CA TYR A 94 -13.40 3.28 0.88
C TYR A 94 -13.39 4.66 0.19
N TYR A 95 -12.74 4.76 -0.97
CA TYR A 95 -12.64 6.01 -1.73
C TYR A 95 -13.65 6.13 -2.87
N SER A 96 -14.76 5.39 -2.80
CA SER A 96 -15.75 5.34 -3.91
C SER A 96 -16.36 6.70 -4.26
N SER A 97 -16.40 7.65 -3.31
CA SER A 97 -16.90 9.01 -3.55
C SER A 97 -15.85 10.00 -4.04
N TYR A 98 -14.58 9.58 -4.07
CA TYR A 98 -13.48 10.46 -4.50
C TYR A 98 -13.45 10.55 -6.03
N LEU A 99 -12.91 11.66 -6.53
CA LEU A 99 -12.83 11.88 -7.98
C LEU A 99 -11.61 11.20 -8.58
N ARG A 100 -10.57 10.90 -7.79
CA ARG A 100 -9.32 10.37 -8.31
C ARG A 100 -8.58 9.55 -7.28
N ILE A 101 -8.09 8.39 -7.72
CA ILE A 101 -7.13 7.58 -6.96
C ILE A 101 -5.91 7.43 -7.86
N ILE A 102 -4.73 7.77 -7.34
CA ILE A 102 -3.47 7.77 -8.09
C ILE A 102 -2.49 6.83 -7.40
N LEU A 103 -1.66 6.16 -8.18
CA LEU A 103 -0.50 5.44 -7.68
C LEU A 103 0.66 5.51 -8.69
N ILE A 104 1.86 5.19 -8.22
CA ILE A 104 3.03 5.05 -9.06
C ILE A 104 3.41 3.57 -9.02
N ALA A 105 3.33 2.93 -10.17
CA ALA A 105 3.58 1.50 -10.30
C ALA A 105 4.98 1.24 -10.85
N TYR A 106 5.62 0.15 -10.39
CA TYR A 106 6.75 -0.38 -11.13
C TYR A 106 6.28 -0.83 -12.51
N ASP A 107 7.12 -0.65 -13.52
CA ASP A 107 6.76 -1.03 -14.90
C ASP A 107 6.29 -2.49 -15.00
N LYS A 108 6.92 -3.39 -14.26
CA LYS A 108 6.56 -4.83 -14.28
C LYS A 108 5.19 -5.12 -13.65
N GLU A 109 4.60 -4.17 -12.93
CA GLU A 109 3.33 -4.35 -12.23
C GLU A 109 2.15 -3.69 -12.95
N ILE A 110 2.37 -3.08 -14.11
CA ILE A 110 1.33 -2.35 -14.84
C ILE A 110 0.10 -3.23 -15.10
N CYS A 111 0.31 -4.44 -15.58
CA CYS A 111 -0.81 -5.35 -15.91
C CYS A 111 -1.64 -5.69 -14.67
N PHE A 112 -0.98 -5.88 -13.52
CA PHE A 112 -1.68 -6.14 -12.27
C PHE A 112 -2.63 -4.98 -11.93
N TYR A 113 -2.13 -3.74 -12.00
CA TYR A 113 -2.94 -2.58 -11.67
C TYR A 113 -4.04 -2.32 -12.71
N GLU A 114 -3.78 -2.55 -13.97
CA GLU A 114 -4.81 -2.44 -15.01
C GLU A 114 -5.94 -3.44 -14.75
N ASN A 115 -5.61 -4.65 -14.34
CA ASN A 115 -6.62 -5.65 -13.97
C ASN A 115 -7.40 -5.27 -12.72
N CYS A 116 -6.88 -4.35 -11.92
CA CYS A 116 -7.57 -3.80 -10.74
C CYS A 116 -8.37 -2.54 -11.06
N GLY A 117 -8.41 -2.11 -12.32
CA GLY A 117 -9.20 -0.96 -12.74
C GLY A 117 -8.42 0.34 -12.90
N PHE A 118 -7.11 0.31 -12.75
CA PHE A 118 -6.27 1.49 -12.98
C PHE A 118 -5.95 1.64 -14.47
N GLU A 119 -5.70 2.87 -14.88
CA GLU A 119 -5.37 3.21 -16.25
C GLU A 119 -4.07 4.00 -16.25
N LYS A 120 -3.17 3.70 -17.18
CA LYS A 120 -1.92 4.45 -17.31
C LYS A 120 -2.20 5.92 -17.58
N GLY A 121 -1.48 6.79 -16.92
CA GLY A 121 -1.54 8.22 -17.18
C GLY A 121 -1.04 8.56 -18.57
N LYS A 122 -1.65 9.58 -19.20
CA LYS A 122 -1.24 10.09 -20.52
C LYS A 122 -0.53 11.42 -20.34
N ASP A 123 0.57 11.58 -21.06
CA ASP A 123 1.34 12.84 -21.06
C ASP A 123 1.79 13.27 -19.67
N LYS A 124 2.05 12.31 -18.79
CA LYS A 124 2.46 12.56 -17.39
C LYS A 124 3.61 11.65 -17.01
N THR A 125 4.54 12.22 -16.26
CA THR A 125 5.71 11.48 -15.76
C THR A 125 5.85 11.73 -14.26
N PRO A 126 5.97 10.67 -13.45
CA PRO A 126 6.27 10.85 -12.03
C PRO A 126 7.62 11.54 -11.86
N MET A 127 7.69 12.52 -10.97
CA MET A 127 8.92 13.25 -10.70
C MET A 127 9.15 13.31 -9.20
N PHE A 128 10.42 13.16 -8.80
CA PHE A 128 10.78 12.99 -7.39
C PHE A 128 11.85 14.00 -6.97
N ILE A 129 11.76 14.42 -5.72
CA ILE A 129 12.88 14.94 -4.95
C ILE A 129 13.04 13.93 -3.83
N THR A 130 14.07 13.10 -3.88
CA THR A 130 14.14 11.98 -2.94
C THR A 130 15.56 11.51 -2.68
N SER A 131 15.77 11.08 -1.43
CA SER A 131 16.91 10.25 -1.03
C SER A 131 16.46 8.82 -0.72
N LEU A 132 15.17 8.52 -0.96
CA LEU A 132 14.56 7.24 -0.60
C LEU A 132 13.67 6.78 -1.77
N TRP A 133 14.09 5.73 -2.48
CA TRP A 133 13.36 5.27 -3.67
C TRP A 133 12.34 4.16 -3.41
N THR A 134 12.47 3.42 -2.31
CA THR A 134 11.55 2.31 -1.97
C THR A 134 11.13 2.31 -0.52
#